data_4f7f3db5fd1747620808b3dc045a8b1d
#
_entry.id   4f7f3db5fd1747620808b3dc045a8b1d
#
_cell.length_a   1.000
_cell.length_b   1.000
_cell.length_c   1.000
_cell.angle_alpha   90.00
_cell.angle_beta   90.00
_cell.angle_gamma   90.00
#
_symmetry.space_group_name_H-M   'P 1'
#
loop_
_entity.id
_entity.type
_entity.pdbx_description
1 polymer ?
#
loop_
_entity_poly.entity_id
_entity_poly.type
_entity_poly.pdbx_seq_one_letter_code
_entity_poly.pdbx_strand_id
1 'polypeptide(L)'
;SERWHYWNGNSSVSAELYRTIGGFDPAYRLYGWEDVDLGKMIADAGGKIIISDVVETKHYAEATTTAVRALRALHAGSARTIFVRKHGEDAHVAPNPAGLWGAAVKALAAVSTEANIRRIGNTLDAVLLKLPAKIAEKLVALQVEAASYAGVKYPQRARKVF
;
A
#
# COMPACT_ATOMS: atom_id res chain seq x y z
N SER A 1 0.11 -13.89 14.18
CA SER A 1 -0.03 -12.44 14.38
C SER A 1 1.26 -11.77 13.91
N GLU A 2 1.14 -10.86 12.99
CA GLU A 2 2.24 -10.15 12.37
C GLU A 2 2.86 -9.19 13.38
N ARG A 3 3.77 -9.70 14.20
CA ARG A 3 4.45 -8.98 15.28
C ARG A 3 5.46 -7.95 14.80
N TRP A 4 5.57 -7.75 13.50
CA TRP A 4 6.54 -6.87 12.86
C TRP A 4 5.89 -5.72 12.07
N HIS A 5 4.58 -5.51 12.21
CA HIS A 5 3.95 -4.31 11.68
C HIS A 5 4.46 -3.06 12.39
N TYR A 6 5.09 -2.20 11.63
CA TYR A 6 5.66 -0.95 12.08
C TYR A 6 5.11 0.19 11.23
N TRP A 7 4.73 1.27 11.88
CA TRP A 7 4.24 2.47 11.23
C TRP A 7 5.09 3.66 11.65
N ASN A 8 5.70 4.33 10.67
CA ASN A 8 6.63 5.41 10.89
C ASN A 8 5.95 6.76 11.23
N GLY A 9 4.61 6.83 11.30
CA GLY A 9 3.89 8.08 11.58
C GLY A 9 4.15 8.66 12.97
N ASN A 10 4.37 7.80 13.96
CA ASN A 10 4.77 8.17 15.33
C ASN A 10 5.50 6.99 15.96
N SER A 11 6.80 6.94 15.82
CA SER A 11 7.59 5.82 16.28
C SER A 11 9.00 6.25 16.70
N SER A 12 9.62 5.45 17.55
CA SER A 12 11.03 5.59 17.91
C SER A 12 11.72 4.24 17.88
N VAL A 13 12.98 4.23 17.52
CA VAL A 13 13.85 3.05 17.53
C VAL A 13 15.22 3.45 18.06
N SER A 14 15.92 2.55 18.75
CA SER A 14 17.28 2.89 19.19
C SER A 14 18.19 3.15 18.00
N ALA A 15 19.04 4.17 18.12
CA ALA A 15 19.97 4.52 17.04
C ALA A 15 20.96 3.39 16.73
N GLU A 16 21.32 2.59 17.73
CA GLU A 16 22.18 1.42 17.59
C GLU A 16 21.50 0.35 16.71
N LEU A 17 20.28 -0.07 17.08
CA LEU A 17 19.52 -1.05 16.29
C LEU A 17 19.29 -0.55 14.86
N TYR A 18 18.87 0.72 14.70
CA TYR A 18 18.63 1.31 13.39
C TYR A 18 19.87 1.26 12.48
N ARG A 19 21.07 1.57 13.03
CA ARG A 19 22.32 1.48 12.27
C ARG A 19 22.70 0.02 11.96
N THR A 20 22.52 -0.88 12.93
CA THR A 20 22.82 -2.31 12.74
C THR A 20 22.03 -2.95 11.62
N ILE A 21 20.75 -2.62 11.51
CA ILE A 21 19.88 -3.14 10.44
C ILE A 21 20.00 -2.37 9.12
N GLY A 22 20.74 -1.27 9.07
CA GLY A 22 20.95 -0.46 7.87
C GLY A 22 19.88 0.58 7.58
N GLY A 23 18.89 0.76 8.46
CA GLY A 23 17.83 1.76 8.31
C GLY A 23 16.84 1.46 7.19
N PHE A 24 16.23 2.50 6.62
CA PHE A 24 15.32 2.36 5.50
C PHE A 24 16.05 1.97 4.22
N ASP A 25 15.51 0.98 3.51
CA ASP A 25 16.07 0.51 2.24
C ASP A 25 15.78 1.51 1.11
N PRO A 26 16.81 2.10 0.46
CA PRO A 26 16.64 3.08 -0.62
C PRO A 26 16.02 2.50 -1.90
N ALA A 27 15.79 1.19 -1.97
CA ALA A 27 15.06 0.57 -3.07
C ALA A 27 13.57 0.95 -3.09
N TYR A 28 13.01 1.34 -1.93
CA TYR A 28 11.62 1.80 -1.84
C TYR A 28 11.52 3.24 -2.33
N ARG A 29 11.25 3.40 -3.63
CA ARG A 29 11.06 4.70 -4.32
C ARG A 29 9.60 4.99 -4.63
N LEU A 30 8.68 4.21 -4.08
CA LEU A 30 7.25 4.28 -4.29
C LEU A 30 6.57 4.45 -2.94
N TYR A 31 5.25 4.65 -2.94
CA TYR A 31 4.46 4.74 -1.73
C TYR A 31 4.29 3.35 -1.09
N GLY A 32 4.61 3.24 0.19
CA GLY A 32 4.31 2.09 1.04
C GLY A 32 5.37 0.97 1.01
N TRP A 33 5.31 0.11 2.02
CA TRP A 33 6.16 -1.04 2.32
C TRP A 33 7.52 -0.72 2.92
N GLU A 34 8.01 0.51 2.86
CA GLU A 34 9.26 0.92 3.53
C GLU A 34 9.17 0.73 5.05
N ASP A 35 8.04 1.08 5.65
CA ASP A 35 7.78 0.90 7.08
C ASP A 35 7.68 -0.58 7.46
N VAL A 36 6.98 -1.34 6.62
CA VAL A 36 6.78 -2.78 6.80
C VAL A 36 8.11 -3.53 6.69
N ASP A 37 8.97 -3.13 5.76
CA ASP A 37 10.32 -3.65 5.59
C ASP A 37 11.20 -3.37 6.82
N LEU A 38 11.19 -2.13 7.28
CA LEU A 38 11.93 -1.74 8.49
C LEU A 38 11.45 -2.55 9.71
N GLY A 39 10.13 -2.67 9.90
CA GLY A 39 9.55 -3.48 10.97
C GLY A 39 9.97 -4.95 10.92
N LYS A 40 10.01 -5.53 9.72
CA LYS A 40 10.49 -6.90 9.52
C LYS A 40 11.97 -7.03 9.87
N MET A 41 12.82 -6.10 9.44
CA MET A 41 14.25 -6.09 9.77
C MET A 41 14.50 -5.94 11.27
N ILE A 42 13.72 -5.07 11.96
CA ILE A 42 13.77 -4.94 13.42
C ILE A 42 13.43 -6.27 14.08
N ALA A 43 12.37 -6.94 13.66
CA ALA A 43 11.95 -8.23 14.21
C ALA A 43 12.98 -9.33 13.96
N ASP A 44 13.55 -9.41 12.75
CA ASP A 44 14.57 -10.39 12.38
C ASP A 44 15.89 -10.19 13.16
N ALA A 45 16.20 -8.96 13.53
CA ALA A 45 17.32 -8.62 14.43
C ALA A 45 17.04 -8.88 15.92
N GLY A 46 15.89 -9.49 16.25
CA GLY A 46 15.48 -9.76 17.62
C GLY A 46 14.88 -8.56 18.36
N GLY A 47 14.63 -7.45 17.66
CA GLY A 47 13.97 -6.28 18.20
C GLY A 47 12.49 -6.55 18.48
N LYS A 48 11.93 -5.86 19.49
CA LYS A 48 10.52 -5.98 19.84
C LYS A 48 9.79 -4.68 19.50
N ILE A 49 8.74 -4.79 18.70
CA ILE A 49 7.84 -3.67 18.41
C ILE A 49 6.78 -3.61 19.50
N ILE A 50 6.67 -2.46 20.15
CA ILE A 50 5.71 -2.20 21.23
C ILE A 50 4.78 -1.08 20.75
N ILE A 51 3.48 -1.36 20.73
CA ILE A 51 2.46 -0.36 20.51
C ILE A 51 2.07 0.20 21.88
N SER A 52 2.11 1.52 22.03
CA SER A 52 1.80 2.20 23.30
C SER A 52 0.71 3.24 23.07
N ASP A 53 -0.29 3.24 23.93
CA ASP A 53 -1.36 4.23 24.00
C ASP A 53 -0.94 5.52 24.72
N VAL A 54 0.21 5.50 25.43
CA VAL A 54 0.73 6.67 26.12
C VAL A 54 1.32 7.72 25.18
N VAL A 55 1.75 7.30 23.96
CA VAL A 55 2.34 8.18 22.95
C VAL A 55 1.39 8.41 21.79
N GLU A 56 0.11 8.59 22.08
CA GLU A 56 -0.91 8.85 21.07
C GLU A 56 -0.68 10.18 20.36
N THR A 57 -0.85 10.19 19.03
CA THR A 57 -0.86 11.39 18.19
C THR A 57 -2.11 11.44 17.33
N LYS A 58 -2.61 12.66 17.09
CA LYS A 58 -3.70 12.86 16.14
C LYS A 58 -3.16 13.05 14.74
N HIS A 59 -3.59 12.20 13.83
CA HIS A 59 -3.26 12.31 12.42
C HIS A 59 -4.34 13.13 11.69
N TYR A 60 -4.05 14.40 11.42
CA TYR A 60 -4.93 15.26 10.64
C TYR A 60 -4.67 15.03 9.15
N ALA A 61 -5.27 13.99 8.59
CA ALA A 61 -5.18 13.72 7.16
C ALA A 61 -6.34 14.37 6.41
N GLU A 62 -6.05 15.04 5.31
CA GLU A 62 -7.08 15.50 4.38
C GLU A 62 -7.81 14.32 3.74
N ALA A 63 -9.09 14.55 3.41
CA ALA A 63 -9.83 13.58 2.60
C ALA A 63 -9.14 13.39 1.25
N THR A 64 -8.79 12.16 0.92
CA THR A 64 -8.11 11.85 -0.33
C THR A 64 -9.13 11.46 -1.41
N THR A 65 -8.89 11.91 -2.64
CA THR A 65 -9.70 11.53 -3.81
C THR A 65 -9.53 10.05 -4.15
N THR A 66 -10.49 9.49 -4.88
CA THR A 66 -10.41 8.12 -5.40
C THR A 66 -9.17 7.92 -6.25
N ALA A 67 -8.82 8.91 -7.08
CA ALA A 67 -7.61 8.88 -7.91
C ALA A 67 -6.34 8.74 -7.05
N VAL A 68 -6.21 9.53 -5.99
CA VAL A 68 -5.04 9.49 -5.09
C VAL A 68 -4.97 8.16 -4.36
N ARG A 69 -6.09 7.65 -3.84
CA ARG A 69 -6.15 6.35 -3.16
C ARG A 69 -5.73 5.20 -4.08
N ALA A 70 -6.25 5.19 -5.31
CA ALA A 70 -5.92 4.14 -6.27
C ALA A 70 -4.46 4.23 -6.76
N LEU A 71 -3.90 5.44 -6.93
CA LEU A 71 -2.48 5.60 -7.24
C LEU A 71 -1.58 5.08 -6.12
N ARG A 72 -1.89 5.42 -4.87
CA ARG A 72 -1.16 4.87 -3.72
C ARG A 72 -1.25 3.35 -3.67
N ALA A 73 -2.41 2.78 -4.00
CA ALA A 73 -2.59 1.33 -4.08
C ALA A 73 -1.75 0.68 -5.19
N LEU A 74 -1.64 1.31 -6.39
CA LEU A 74 -0.75 0.85 -7.45
C LEU A 74 0.70 0.85 -7.00
N HIS A 75 1.15 1.94 -6.38
CA HIS A 75 2.52 2.10 -5.89
C HIS A 75 2.83 1.09 -4.78
N ALA A 76 1.93 0.94 -3.80
CA ALA A 76 2.09 -0.04 -2.73
C ALA A 76 2.11 -1.49 -3.27
N GLY A 77 1.28 -1.81 -4.28
CA GLY A 77 1.33 -3.09 -4.96
C GLY A 77 2.68 -3.36 -5.62
N SER A 78 3.25 -2.34 -6.26
CA SER A 78 4.59 -2.43 -6.88
C SER A 78 5.69 -2.55 -5.82
N ALA A 79 5.67 -1.71 -4.78
CA ALA A 79 6.65 -1.74 -3.68
C ALA A 79 6.64 -3.09 -2.94
N ARG A 80 5.47 -3.74 -2.82
CA ARG A 80 5.37 -5.09 -2.29
C ARG A 80 6.28 -6.10 -2.99
N THR A 81 6.51 -5.96 -4.29
CA THR A 81 7.39 -6.88 -5.03
C THR A 81 8.84 -6.77 -4.57
N ILE A 82 9.27 -5.60 -4.08
CA ILE A 82 10.59 -5.39 -3.47
C ILE A 82 10.64 -6.15 -2.15
N PHE A 83 9.62 -5.98 -1.30
CA PHE A 83 9.51 -6.66 -0.02
C PHE A 83 9.57 -8.19 -0.16
N VAL A 84 8.76 -8.76 -1.04
CA VAL A 84 8.73 -10.21 -1.29
C VAL A 84 10.07 -10.72 -1.84
N ARG A 85 10.72 -9.97 -2.71
CA ARG A 85 12.05 -10.34 -3.22
C ARG A 85 13.10 -10.37 -2.10
N LYS A 86 13.00 -9.48 -1.12
CA LYS A 86 13.93 -9.37 0.00
C LYS A 86 13.68 -10.40 1.09
N HIS A 87 12.43 -10.67 1.42
CA HIS A 87 12.03 -11.46 2.59
C HIS A 87 11.41 -12.82 2.25
N GLY A 88 11.19 -13.11 0.96
CA GLY A 88 10.52 -14.34 0.49
C GLY A 88 9.00 -14.22 0.37
N GLU A 89 8.41 -15.13 -0.40
CA GLU A 89 6.96 -15.12 -0.68
C GLU A 89 6.12 -15.44 0.56
N ASP A 90 6.64 -16.23 1.47
CA ASP A 90 5.97 -16.60 2.72
C ASP A 90 5.82 -15.42 3.69
N ALA A 91 6.63 -14.37 3.52
CA ALA A 91 6.57 -13.19 4.37
C ALA A 91 5.25 -12.41 4.20
N HIS A 92 4.65 -12.47 3.02
CA HIS A 92 3.33 -11.86 2.76
C HIS A 92 2.66 -12.47 1.53
N VAL A 93 1.47 -13.06 1.73
CA VAL A 93 0.69 -13.66 0.64
C VAL A 93 0.07 -12.59 -0.26
N ALA A 94 0.24 -12.75 -1.58
CA ALA A 94 -0.35 -11.82 -2.55
C ALA A 94 -1.88 -11.92 -2.56
N PRO A 95 -2.60 -10.80 -2.65
CA PRO A 95 -4.03 -10.82 -2.91
C PRO A 95 -4.33 -11.58 -4.21
N ASN A 96 -5.20 -12.56 -4.13
CA ASN A 96 -5.70 -13.27 -5.32
C ASN A 96 -7.23 -13.15 -5.38
N PRO A 97 -7.75 -12.07 -5.96
CA PRO A 97 -9.18 -11.85 -6.03
C PRO A 97 -9.86 -12.95 -6.84
N ALA A 98 -10.96 -13.51 -6.29
CA ALA A 98 -11.68 -14.64 -6.84
C ALA A 98 -13.15 -14.32 -7.14
N GLY A 99 -13.84 -15.22 -7.85
CA GLY A 99 -15.25 -15.06 -8.24
C GLY A 99 -15.48 -13.92 -9.23
N LEU A 100 -16.74 -13.49 -9.38
CA LEU A 100 -17.14 -12.42 -10.29
C LEU A 100 -16.48 -11.08 -9.96
N TRP A 101 -16.37 -10.76 -8.67
CA TRP A 101 -15.65 -9.56 -8.22
C TRP A 101 -14.19 -9.62 -8.62
N GLY A 102 -13.55 -10.75 -8.37
CA GLY A 102 -12.15 -10.95 -8.76
C GLY A 102 -11.93 -10.85 -10.27
N ALA A 103 -12.89 -11.33 -11.08
CA ALA A 103 -12.83 -11.16 -12.53
C ALA A 103 -12.88 -9.67 -12.92
N ALA A 104 -13.78 -8.89 -12.31
CA ALA A 104 -13.88 -7.45 -12.52
C ALA A 104 -12.59 -6.72 -12.09
N VAL A 105 -12.04 -7.06 -10.93
CA VAL A 105 -10.75 -6.52 -10.44
C VAL A 105 -9.63 -6.80 -11.45
N LYS A 106 -9.49 -8.05 -11.91
CA LYS A 106 -8.45 -8.45 -12.88
C LYS A 106 -8.62 -7.76 -14.24
N ALA A 107 -9.86 -7.63 -14.72
CA ALA A 107 -10.16 -6.95 -15.97
C ALA A 107 -9.79 -5.45 -15.92
N LEU A 108 -10.19 -4.77 -14.84
CA LEU A 108 -9.84 -3.36 -14.64
C LEU A 108 -8.33 -3.18 -14.40
N ALA A 109 -7.69 -4.09 -13.68
CA ALA A 109 -6.24 -4.07 -13.46
C ALA A 109 -5.45 -4.18 -14.78
N ALA A 110 -5.94 -4.91 -15.75
CA ALA A 110 -5.27 -5.05 -17.06
C ALA A 110 -5.04 -3.69 -17.75
N VAL A 111 -5.94 -2.72 -17.53
CA VAL A 111 -5.86 -1.36 -18.10
C VAL A 111 -5.42 -0.30 -17.07
N SER A 112 -5.18 -0.67 -15.83
CA SER A 112 -4.76 0.25 -14.75
C SER A 112 -3.30 0.67 -14.95
N THR A 113 -3.12 1.81 -15.59
CA THR A 113 -1.89 2.62 -15.63
C THR A 113 -2.10 3.85 -14.75
N GLU A 114 -1.06 4.58 -14.37
CA GLU A 114 -1.22 5.83 -13.59
C GLU A 114 -2.17 6.82 -14.28
N ALA A 115 -2.07 6.97 -15.62
CA ALA A 115 -2.92 7.87 -16.37
C ALA A 115 -4.40 7.43 -16.34
N ASN A 116 -4.66 6.14 -16.54
CA ASN A 116 -6.01 5.61 -16.51
C ASN A 116 -6.61 5.65 -15.10
N ILE A 117 -5.81 5.35 -14.07
CA ILE A 117 -6.23 5.45 -12.67
C ILE A 117 -6.65 6.88 -12.35
N ARG A 118 -5.86 7.90 -12.76
CA ARG A 118 -6.23 9.32 -12.56
C ARG A 118 -7.51 9.66 -13.28
N ARG A 119 -7.64 9.27 -14.56
CA ARG A 119 -8.85 9.55 -15.37
C ARG A 119 -10.10 8.93 -14.75
N ILE A 120 -10.06 7.64 -14.45
CA ILE A 120 -11.19 6.91 -13.85
C ILE A 120 -11.53 7.47 -12.46
N GLY A 121 -10.52 7.69 -11.61
CA GLY A 121 -10.71 8.21 -10.27
C GLY A 121 -11.35 9.60 -10.27
N ASN A 122 -10.87 10.50 -11.10
CA ASN A 122 -11.46 11.84 -11.23
C ASN A 122 -12.90 11.79 -11.74
N THR A 123 -13.20 10.88 -12.70
CA THR A 123 -14.57 10.67 -13.17
C THR A 123 -15.48 10.12 -12.07
N LEU A 124 -14.99 9.15 -11.30
CA LEU A 124 -15.72 8.63 -10.16
C LEU A 124 -16.00 9.73 -9.12
N ASP A 125 -14.98 10.48 -8.71
CA ASP A 125 -15.11 11.55 -7.72
C ASP A 125 -16.18 12.60 -8.15
N ALA A 126 -16.31 12.86 -9.46
CA ALA A 126 -17.33 13.77 -9.98
C ALA A 126 -18.77 13.23 -9.87
N VAL A 127 -18.96 11.92 -9.77
CA VAL A 127 -20.29 11.31 -9.77
C VAL A 127 -20.65 10.62 -8.46
N LEU A 128 -19.68 10.34 -7.58
CA LEU A 128 -19.90 9.59 -6.33
C LEU A 128 -21.01 10.18 -5.44
N LEU A 129 -21.07 11.51 -5.34
CA LEU A 129 -22.07 12.20 -4.53
C LEU A 129 -23.51 12.04 -5.06
N LYS A 130 -23.66 11.63 -6.32
CA LYS A 130 -24.96 11.39 -6.97
C LYS A 130 -25.41 9.94 -6.87
N LEU A 131 -24.55 9.05 -6.35
CA LEU A 131 -24.80 7.62 -6.26
C LEU A 131 -25.21 7.20 -4.84
N PRO A 132 -26.03 6.15 -4.70
CA PRO A 132 -26.25 5.52 -3.40
C PRO A 132 -24.90 5.09 -2.77
N ALA A 133 -24.74 5.34 -1.46
CA ALA A 133 -23.47 5.13 -0.75
C ALA A 133 -22.85 3.74 -0.99
N LYS A 134 -23.67 2.68 -0.93
CA LYS A 134 -23.20 1.29 -1.18
C LYS A 134 -22.66 1.07 -2.59
N ILE A 135 -23.17 1.78 -3.59
CA ILE A 135 -22.68 1.70 -4.97
C ILE A 135 -21.38 2.48 -5.08
N ALA A 136 -21.34 3.70 -4.53
CA ALA A 136 -20.16 4.53 -4.49
C ALA A 136 -18.97 3.80 -3.82
N GLU A 137 -19.18 3.21 -2.64
CA GLU A 137 -18.17 2.41 -1.94
C GLU A 137 -17.62 1.24 -2.78
N LYS A 138 -18.50 0.50 -3.46
CA LYS A 138 -18.10 -0.62 -4.33
C LYS A 138 -17.28 -0.15 -5.53
N LEU A 139 -17.62 0.98 -6.14
CA LEU A 139 -16.87 1.51 -7.28
C LEU A 139 -15.47 1.98 -6.85
N VAL A 140 -15.38 2.66 -5.71
CA VAL A 140 -14.08 3.05 -5.13
C VAL A 140 -13.25 1.82 -4.76
N ALA A 141 -13.85 0.83 -4.10
CA ALA A 141 -13.18 -0.42 -3.75
C ALA A 141 -12.66 -1.14 -4.99
N LEU A 142 -13.49 -1.27 -6.03
CA LEU A 142 -13.10 -1.91 -7.28
C LEU A 142 -11.87 -1.24 -7.90
N GLN A 143 -11.85 0.10 -7.97
CA GLN A 143 -10.72 0.82 -8.54
C GLN A 143 -9.46 0.68 -7.69
N VAL A 144 -9.56 0.77 -6.36
CA VAL A 144 -8.43 0.65 -5.45
C VAL A 144 -7.85 -0.77 -5.47
N GLU A 145 -8.71 -1.80 -5.43
CA GLU A 145 -8.27 -3.20 -5.50
C GLU A 145 -7.65 -3.53 -6.86
N ALA A 146 -8.23 -3.06 -7.96
CA ALA A 146 -7.68 -3.24 -9.30
C ALA A 146 -6.32 -2.56 -9.44
N ALA A 147 -6.14 -1.36 -8.91
CA ALA A 147 -4.87 -0.65 -8.91
C ALA A 147 -3.81 -1.39 -8.07
N SER A 148 -4.17 -1.86 -6.88
CA SER A 148 -3.29 -2.68 -6.03
C SER A 148 -2.85 -3.95 -6.74
N TYR A 149 -3.80 -4.70 -7.31
CA TYR A 149 -3.51 -5.92 -8.07
C TYR A 149 -2.64 -5.62 -9.31
N ALA A 150 -2.89 -4.51 -10.00
CA ALA A 150 -2.07 -4.08 -11.14
C ALA A 150 -0.63 -3.77 -10.71
N GLY A 151 -0.43 -3.14 -9.55
CA GLY A 151 0.89 -2.86 -8.98
C GLY A 151 1.69 -4.13 -8.73
N VAL A 152 1.06 -5.17 -8.21
CA VAL A 152 1.69 -6.49 -7.99
C VAL A 152 1.97 -7.19 -9.33
N LYS A 153 1.00 -7.23 -10.24
CA LYS A 153 1.09 -7.97 -11.50
C LYS A 153 1.95 -7.28 -12.56
N TYR A 154 1.96 -5.95 -12.56
CA TYR A 154 2.64 -5.10 -13.54
C TYR A 154 3.44 -3.99 -12.83
N PRO A 155 4.44 -4.33 -12.00
CA PRO A 155 5.14 -3.36 -11.14
C PRO A 155 5.79 -2.21 -11.92
N GLN A 156 6.17 -2.44 -13.18
CA GLN A 156 6.75 -1.42 -14.06
C GLN A 156 5.78 -0.29 -14.43
N ARG A 157 4.47 -0.42 -14.16
CA ARG A 157 3.47 0.63 -14.41
C ARG A 157 3.50 1.74 -13.36
N ALA A 158 3.99 1.47 -12.18
CA ALA A 158 4.21 2.47 -11.14
C ALA A 158 5.51 3.21 -11.44
N ARG A 159 5.44 4.53 -11.64
CA ARG A 159 6.62 5.34 -11.90
C ARG A 159 7.28 5.72 -10.58
N LYS A 160 8.61 5.79 -10.57
CA LYS A 160 9.36 6.30 -9.42
C LYS A 160 8.94 7.74 -9.13
N VAL A 161 8.66 8.03 -7.86
CA VAL A 161 8.24 9.35 -7.41
C VAL A 161 9.46 10.22 -7.09
N PHE A 162 10.61 9.59 -6.81
CA PHE A 162 11.87 10.24 -6.42
C PHE A 162 13.05 9.72 -7.22
#